data_3bb6133623a9223c84935cd947246cf5
#
_entry.id   3bb6133623a9223c84935cd947246cf5
#
_cell.length_a   1.000
_cell.length_b   1.000
_cell.length_c   1.000
_cell.angle_alpha   90.00
_cell.angle_beta   90.00
_cell.angle_gamma   90.00
#
_symmetry.space_group_name_H-M   'P 1'
#
loop_
_entity.id
_entity.type
_entity.pdbx_description
1 polymer ?
#
loop_
_entity_poly.entity_id
_entity_poly.type
_entity_poly.pdbx_seq_one_letter_code
_entity_poly.pdbx_strand_id
1 'polypeptide(L)'
;MEDHKVKAVVLESGCPRYRPGDEIYFEGAFVDKEKSGELCMVALNAIYPFVYAARRGGSVKEGPIQCPDCGECVKFRIQRLGSVKYFSQNGLQALA
;
A
#
# COMPACT_ATOMS: atom_id res chain seq x y z
N MET A 1 2.55 18.99 -4.16
CA MET A 1 2.50 17.69 -4.82
C MET A 1 1.41 16.87 -4.18
N GLU A 2 0.57 16.27 -5.00
CA GLU A 2 -0.53 15.47 -4.48
C GLU A 2 -0.04 14.09 -4.06
N ASP A 3 -0.44 13.66 -2.88
CA ASP A 3 -0.10 12.34 -2.39
C ASP A 3 -1.20 11.86 -1.47
N HIS A 4 -1.36 10.56 -1.36
CA HIS A 4 -2.44 9.97 -0.59
C HIS A 4 -1.93 8.81 0.24
N LYS A 5 -2.66 8.53 1.32
CA LYS A 5 -2.49 7.28 2.03
C LYS A 5 -3.19 6.20 1.25
N VAL A 6 -2.63 5.02 1.26
CA VAL A 6 -3.15 3.87 0.52
C VAL A 6 -3.06 2.67 1.42
N LYS A 7 -3.99 1.74 1.29
CA LYS A 7 -3.83 0.45 1.95
C LYS A 7 -4.06 -0.67 0.95
N ALA A 8 -3.39 -1.79 1.20
CA ALA A 8 -3.61 -3.02 0.48
C ALA A 8 -4.21 -4.01 1.46
N VAL A 9 -5.31 -4.63 1.07
CA VAL A 9 -6.03 -5.57 1.91
C VAL A 9 -5.90 -6.95 1.30
N VAL A 10 -5.56 -7.94 2.12
CA VAL A 10 -5.49 -9.33 1.67
C VAL A 10 -6.91 -9.86 1.52
N LEU A 11 -7.26 -10.27 0.31
CA LEU A 11 -8.57 -10.84 0.02
C LEU A 11 -8.57 -12.35 0.16
N GLU A 12 -7.53 -12.99 -0.37
CA GLU A 12 -7.37 -14.44 -0.34
C GLU A 12 -5.90 -14.73 -0.14
N SER A 13 -5.60 -15.81 0.55
CA SER A 13 -4.20 -16.15 0.80
C SER A 13 -4.02 -17.65 0.92
N GLY A 14 -3.08 -18.18 0.13
CA GLY A 14 -2.54 -19.51 0.37
C GLY A 14 -1.18 -19.45 1.05
N CYS A 15 -0.69 -18.25 1.31
CA CYS A 15 0.62 -18.05 1.96
C CYS A 15 0.45 -18.15 3.47
N PRO A 16 1.33 -18.89 4.17
CA PRO A 16 1.17 -19.02 5.62
C PRO A 16 1.45 -17.72 6.39
N ARG A 17 2.03 -16.72 5.73
CA ARG A 17 2.35 -15.45 6.39
C ARG A 17 1.24 -14.42 6.27
N TYR A 18 0.26 -14.64 5.38
CA TYR A 18 -0.84 -13.70 5.20
C TYR A 18 -2.17 -14.39 5.41
N ARG A 19 -3.12 -13.66 5.99
CA ARG A 19 -4.49 -14.13 6.15
C ARG A 19 -5.44 -13.11 5.54
N PRO A 20 -6.60 -13.58 5.06
CA PRO A 20 -7.62 -12.63 4.57
C PRO A 20 -7.93 -11.60 5.65
N GLY A 21 -7.98 -10.34 5.23
CA GLY A 21 -8.21 -9.24 6.15
C GLY A 21 -6.95 -8.55 6.62
N ASP A 22 -5.78 -9.16 6.44
CA ASP A 22 -4.52 -8.48 6.77
C ASP A 22 -4.37 -7.24 5.89
N GLU A 23 -3.72 -6.23 6.42
CA GLU A 23 -3.59 -4.95 5.73
C GLU A 23 -2.16 -4.46 5.77
N ILE A 24 -1.77 -3.77 4.70
CA ILE A 24 -0.50 -3.06 4.63
C ILE A 24 -0.86 -1.61 4.34
N TYR A 25 -0.39 -0.70 5.18
CA TYR A 25 -0.67 0.72 5.05
C TYR A 25 0.53 1.47 4.53
N PHE A 26 0.26 2.40 3.61
CA PHE A 26 1.28 3.26 3.03
C PHE A 26 0.91 4.70 3.29
N GLU A 27 1.89 5.48 3.66
CA GLU A 27 1.71 6.92 3.80
C GLU A 27 2.70 7.56 2.87
N GLY A 28 2.23 8.03 1.72
CA GLY A 28 3.12 8.46 0.68
C GLY A 28 4.02 7.32 0.25
N ALA A 29 5.31 7.55 0.25
CA ALA A 29 6.29 6.56 -0.19
C ALA A 29 6.66 5.55 0.90
N PHE A 30 6.18 5.76 2.12
CA PHE A 30 6.62 4.96 3.25
C PHE A 30 5.55 3.97 3.68
N VAL A 31 6.00 2.81 4.18
CA VAL A 31 5.11 1.85 4.81
C VAL A 31 4.90 2.29 6.24
N ASP A 32 3.63 2.32 6.67
CA ASP A 32 3.31 2.56 8.07
C ASP A 32 3.41 1.22 8.79
N LYS A 33 4.54 1.00 9.41
CA LYS A 33 4.85 -0.31 10.00
C LYS A 33 3.96 -0.63 11.20
N GLU A 34 3.49 0.40 11.90
CA GLU A 34 2.66 0.16 13.07
C GLU A 34 1.28 -0.34 12.70
N LYS A 35 0.76 0.11 11.57
CA LYS A 35 -0.57 -0.29 11.13
C LYS A 35 -0.55 -1.50 10.20
N SER A 36 0.63 -1.89 9.75
CA SER A 36 0.75 -2.95 8.76
C SER A 36 1.00 -4.29 9.41
N GLY A 37 0.51 -5.34 8.75
CA GLY A 37 0.86 -6.71 9.14
C GLY A 37 2.19 -7.10 8.55
N GLU A 38 2.29 -8.34 8.08
CA GLU A 38 3.53 -8.85 7.51
C GLU A 38 3.93 -8.08 6.27
N LEU A 39 5.23 -7.89 6.09
CA LEU A 39 5.76 -7.19 4.94
C LEU A 39 6.66 -8.15 4.16
N CYS A 40 6.17 -8.63 3.04
CA CYS A 40 6.90 -9.53 2.16
C CYS A 40 7.39 -8.76 0.95
N MET A 41 8.68 -8.84 0.65
CA MET A 41 9.25 -8.07 -0.46
C MET A 41 8.64 -8.46 -1.80
N VAL A 42 8.31 -9.73 -1.99
CA VAL A 42 7.71 -10.15 -3.25
C VAL A 42 6.33 -9.55 -3.40
N ALA A 43 5.55 -9.60 -2.32
CA ALA A 43 4.20 -9.01 -2.33
C ALA A 43 4.27 -7.51 -2.54
N LEU A 44 5.15 -6.82 -1.81
CA LEU A 44 5.29 -5.37 -1.95
C LEU A 44 5.69 -4.99 -3.36
N ASN A 45 6.60 -5.76 -3.96
CA ASN A 45 7.03 -5.48 -5.31
C ASN A 45 5.88 -5.66 -6.31
N ALA A 46 5.05 -6.67 -6.10
CA ALA A 46 3.94 -6.93 -6.99
C ALA A 46 2.88 -5.83 -6.92
N ILE A 47 2.60 -5.32 -5.72
CA ILE A 47 1.52 -4.35 -5.56
C ILE A 47 1.98 -2.90 -5.73
N TYR A 48 3.28 -2.62 -5.66
CA TYR A 48 3.73 -1.23 -5.58
C TYR A 48 3.34 -0.37 -6.78
N PRO A 49 3.40 -0.83 -8.03
CA PRO A 49 2.97 0.04 -9.15
C PRO A 49 1.54 0.54 -8.98
N PHE A 50 0.67 -0.29 -8.41
CA PHE A 50 -0.73 0.07 -8.21
C PHE A 50 -0.88 0.97 -6.99
N VAL A 51 -0.06 0.75 -5.96
CA VAL A 51 0.00 1.65 -4.82
C VAL A 51 0.48 3.02 -5.28
N TYR A 52 1.49 3.06 -6.13
CA TYR A 52 2.02 4.32 -6.64
C TYR A 52 0.95 5.10 -7.39
N ALA A 53 0.21 4.43 -8.27
CA ALA A 53 -0.84 5.11 -9.02
C ALA A 53 -1.90 5.67 -8.07
N ALA A 54 -2.29 4.88 -7.08
CA ALA A 54 -3.31 5.32 -6.13
C ALA A 54 -2.83 6.50 -5.28
N ARG A 55 -1.56 6.47 -4.84
CA ARG A 55 -1.07 7.53 -3.97
C ARG A 55 -0.95 8.87 -4.70
N ARG A 56 -0.78 8.83 -6.01
CA ARG A 56 -0.64 10.04 -6.81
C ARG A 56 -1.94 10.55 -7.40
N GLY A 57 -3.07 9.98 -6.97
CA GLY A 57 -4.37 10.42 -7.45
C GLY A 57 -4.76 9.84 -8.79
N GLY A 58 -4.03 8.83 -9.27
CA GLY A 58 -4.38 8.13 -10.50
C GLY A 58 -5.49 7.13 -10.28
N SER A 59 -5.72 6.28 -11.27
CA SER A 59 -6.74 5.26 -11.19
C SER A 59 -6.38 4.23 -10.14
N VAL A 60 -7.36 3.82 -9.36
CA VAL A 60 -7.18 2.74 -8.41
C VAL A 60 -7.55 1.44 -9.11
N LYS A 61 -6.68 0.45 -9.01
CA LYS A 61 -6.93 -0.85 -9.62
C LYS A 61 -8.13 -1.49 -8.96
N GLU A 62 -9.14 -1.84 -9.74
CA GLU A 62 -10.38 -2.41 -9.20
C GLU A 62 -10.28 -3.90 -8.96
N GLY A 63 -9.56 -4.61 -9.80
CA GLY A 63 -9.41 -6.03 -9.63
C GLY A 63 -8.33 -6.37 -8.63
N PRO A 64 -8.27 -7.62 -8.18
CA PRO A 64 -7.23 -8.03 -7.25
C PRO A 64 -5.88 -8.11 -7.93
N ILE A 65 -4.83 -7.87 -7.14
CA ILE A 65 -3.46 -8.00 -7.60
C ILE A 65 -2.89 -9.22 -6.91
N GLN A 66 -2.30 -10.10 -7.70
CA GLN A 66 -1.85 -11.39 -7.22
C GLN A 66 -0.35 -11.39 -7.00
N CYS A 67 0.06 -11.88 -5.84
CA CYS A 67 1.47 -12.09 -5.56
C CYS A 67 1.97 -13.28 -6.39
N PRO A 68 3.09 -13.14 -7.08
CA PRO A 68 3.57 -14.21 -7.97
C PRO A 68 4.35 -15.30 -7.25
N ASP A 69 4.58 -15.15 -5.95
CA ASP A 69 5.41 -16.09 -5.22
C ASP A 69 4.57 -17.18 -4.58
N CYS A 70 5.20 -18.22 -4.08
CA CYS A 70 4.60 -19.26 -3.27
C CYS A 70 3.52 -20.05 -3.97
N GLY A 71 3.61 -20.51 -5.09
CA GLY A 71 2.67 -21.44 -5.72
C GLY A 71 1.19 -21.27 -5.38
N GLU A 72 0.90 -20.68 -4.24
CA GLU A 72 -0.45 -20.35 -3.83
C GLU A 72 -0.50 -18.86 -3.63
N CYS A 73 -1.46 -18.23 -4.26
CA CYS A 73 -1.45 -16.79 -4.42
C CYS A 73 -2.01 -16.06 -3.23
N VAL A 74 -1.43 -14.90 -2.96
CA VAL A 74 -2.07 -13.91 -2.11
C VAL A 74 -2.64 -12.86 -3.02
N LYS A 75 -3.92 -12.54 -2.84
CA LYS A 75 -4.59 -11.53 -3.65
C LYS A 75 -4.87 -10.31 -2.79
N PHE A 76 -4.47 -9.16 -3.31
CA PHE A 76 -4.62 -7.88 -2.61
C PHE A 76 -5.59 -6.97 -3.33
N ARG A 77 -6.29 -6.16 -2.57
CA ARG A 77 -7.07 -5.04 -3.11
C ARG A 77 -6.44 -3.75 -2.65
N ILE A 78 -6.27 -2.83 -3.58
CA ILE A 78 -5.71 -1.51 -3.30
C ILE A 78 -6.84 -0.54 -3.03
N GLN A 79 -6.69 0.28 -2.00
CA GLN A 79 -7.69 1.26 -1.63
C GLN A 79 -7.00 2.58 -1.29
N ARG A 80 -7.41 3.64 -1.98
CA ARG A 80 -6.91 4.99 -1.69
C ARG A 80 -7.64 5.52 -0.46
N LEU A 81 -6.87 6.11 0.44
CA LEU A 81 -7.40 6.74 1.64
C LEU A 81 -7.25 8.25 1.51
N GLY A 82 -7.17 8.95 2.65
CA GLY A 82 -7.09 10.38 2.64
C GLY A 82 -5.75 10.92 2.18
N SER A 83 -5.68 12.22 2.03
CA SER A 83 -4.45 12.89 1.58
C SER A 83 -3.37 12.80 2.63
N VAL A 84 -2.14 12.73 2.18
CA VAL A 84 -0.98 12.87 3.04
C VAL A 84 -0.70 14.35 3.20
N LYS A 85 -0.50 14.81 4.44
CA LYS A 85 -0.16 16.20 4.69
C LYS A 85 1.33 16.28 4.98
N TYR A 86 2.02 16.97 4.10
CA TYR A 86 3.41 17.25 4.32
C TYR A 86 3.55 18.52 5.11
N PHE A 87 4.73 18.75 5.67
CA PHE A 87 4.98 19.98 6.35
C PHE A 87 4.70 21.12 5.42
N SER A 88 4.09 22.08 6.00
CA SER A 88 3.94 23.29 5.35
C SER A 88 5.28 23.76 4.99
N GLN A 89 5.29 24.11 3.92
CA GLN A 89 6.44 24.57 3.52
C GLN A 89 6.78 25.84 4.12
N ASN A 90 6.20 26.11 5.16
CA ASN A 90 6.48 27.07 5.96
C ASN A 90 7.12 26.80 7.01
N GLY A 91 7.17 26.35 6.73
CA GLY A 91 7.58 25.90 7.40
C GLY A 91 8.27 25.47 7.54
N LEU A 92 8.59 25.59 7.72
CA LEU A 92 9.02 24.95 7.96
C LEU A 92 9.50 24.48 7.71
N GLN A 93 9.56 24.73 7.78
CA GLN A 93 9.77 24.01 7.85
C GLN A 93 10.07 23.21 7.64
N ALA A 94 10.29 23.60 7.71
CA ALA A 94 10.44 22.80 7.60
C ALA A 94 10.87 22.11 7.16
N LEU A 95 11.41 22.21 7.13
CA LEU A 95 11.67 21.52 6.75
C LEU A 95 11.93 21.19 6.38
N ALA A 96 11.99 21.42 6.31
CA ALA A 96 12.04 21.01 6.13
C ALA A 96 12.15 20.73 6.05
#